data_64ceb76bc5e9449b11bb81c750d9deed
#
_entry.id   64ceb76bc5e9449b11bb81c750d9deed
#
_cell.length_a   1.000
_cell.length_b   1.000
_cell.length_c   1.000
_cell.angle_alpha   90.00
_cell.angle_beta   90.00
_cell.angle_gamma   90.00
#
_symmetry.space_group_name_H-M   'P 1'
#
loop_
_entity.id
_entity.type
_entity.pdbx_description
1 polymer ?
#
loop_
_entity_poly.entity_id
_entity_poly.type
_entity_poly.pdbx_seq_one_letter_code
_entity_poly.pdbx_strand_id
1 'polypeptide(L)'
;MDKIEKRIEDAYSKLGLKEPFIAAVMTRIPRRIDKTIPTAGTDGTVVLFNPDFVEKLDNAELFGLVLHEALHVVLMHMWRRGDRVMRLWNYANDAIINAYILSRGYSLPAGGVHVRWVTESMGSETVYARLKKDEEEAGEPKYDAGGFDGEGDISDAPNEATKSDLEATIAAAAQMAKDCGHTSGLIESILKSAGKPSICADQLKAGV
;
A
#
# COMPACT_ATOMS: atom_id res chain seq x y z
N MET A 1 6.05 23.13 -14.24
CA MET A 1 5.70 22.18 -13.15
C MET A 1 5.12 23.01 -12.03
N ASP A 2 3.90 22.71 -11.64
CA ASP A 2 3.23 23.39 -10.53
C ASP A 2 3.98 23.11 -9.21
N LYS A 3 3.78 23.98 -8.20
CA LYS A 3 4.40 23.86 -6.88
C LYS A 3 4.05 22.51 -6.20
N ILE A 4 2.82 22.06 -6.35
CA ILE A 4 2.35 20.78 -5.78
C ILE A 4 3.01 19.59 -6.49
N GLU A 5 3.01 19.60 -7.82
CA GLU A 5 3.71 18.57 -8.60
C GLU A 5 5.18 18.48 -8.22
N LYS A 6 5.86 19.62 -8.06
CA LYS A 6 7.26 19.63 -7.62
C LYS A 6 7.44 18.98 -6.25
N ARG A 7 6.58 19.26 -5.28
CA ARG A 7 6.65 18.66 -3.94
C ARG A 7 6.48 17.13 -4.00
N ILE A 8 5.54 16.65 -4.83
CA ILE A 8 5.33 15.22 -5.04
C ILE A 8 6.60 14.60 -5.66
N GLU A 9 7.19 15.23 -6.69
CA GLU A 9 8.43 14.75 -7.32
C GLU A 9 9.62 14.72 -6.33
N ASP A 10 9.74 15.71 -5.47
CA ASP A 10 10.75 15.75 -4.42
C ASP A 10 10.55 14.59 -3.42
N ALA A 11 9.30 14.24 -3.07
CA ALA A 11 8.98 13.10 -2.22
C ALA A 11 9.33 11.76 -2.90
N TYR A 12 9.06 11.59 -4.20
CA TYR A 12 9.48 10.42 -4.97
C TYR A 12 11.00 10.32 -5.11
N SER A 13 11.68 11.43 -5.28
CA SER A 13 13.16 11.48 -5.28
C SER A 13 13.72 11.00 -3.95
N LYS A 14 13.12 11.42 -2.84
CA LYS A 14 13.45 10.93 -1.49
C LYS A 14 13.16 9.44 -1.33
N LEU A 15 12.06 8.94 -1.94
CA LEU A 15 11.73 7.51 -1.96
C LEU A 15 12.87 6.70 -2.60
N GLY A 16 13.45 7.18 -3.72
CA GLY A 16 14.60 6.57 -4.37
C GLY A 16 15.82 6.43 -3.47
N LEU A 17 16.02 7.37 -2.56
CA LEU A 17 17.15 7.35 -1.62
C LEU A 17 16.89 6.48 -0.38
N LYS A 18 15.65 6.38 0.08
CA LYS A 18 15.28 5.73 1.35
C LYS A 18 14.79 4.31 1.18
N GLU A 19 14.02 4.06 0.12
CA GLU A 19 13.34 2.79 -0.18
C GLU A 19 13.56 2.42 -1.67
N PRO A 20 14.80 2.15 -2.10
CA PRO A 20 15.16 2.02 -3.52
C PRO A 20 14.42 0.89 -4.23
N PHE A 21 14.08 -0.20 -3.56
CA PHE A 21 13.25 -1.27 -4.12
C PHE A 21 11.85 -0.75 -4.48
N ILE A 22 11.17 -0.08 -3.55
CA ILE A 22 9.83 0.48 -3.75
C ILE A 22 9.87 1.53 -4.87
N ALA A 23 10.86 2.41 -4.83
CA ALA A 23 11.04 3.42 -5.86
C ALA A 23 11.23 2.82 -7.26
N ALA A 24 11.98 1.72 -7.39
CA ALA A 24 12.19 1.05 -8.68
C ALA A 24 10.86 0.54 -9.27
N VAL A 25 9.96 -0.02 -8.46
CA VAL A 25 8.59 -0.38 -8.90
C VAL A 25 7.82 0.86 -9.34
N MET A 26 7.85 1.92 -8.53
CA MET A 26 7.08 3.14 -8.77
C MET A 26 7.55 3.97 -9.98
N THR A 27 8.72 3.70 -10.56
CA THR A 27 9.14 4.35 -11.82
C THR A 27 8.20 4.07 -12.99
N ARG A 28 7.46 2.97 -12.95
CA ARG A 28 6.50 2.57 -14.00
C ARG A 28 5.07 3.00 -13.70
N ILE A 29 4.79 3.48 -12.51
CA ILE A 29 3.46 3.89 -12.09
C ILE A 29 3.33 5.41 -12.24
N PRO A 30 2.50 5.89 -13.16
CA PRO A 30 2.26 7.32 -13.32
C PRO A 30 1.58 7.89 -12.07
N ARG A 31 1.80 9.17 -11.85
CA ARG A 31 1.15 9.96 -10.80
C ARG A 31 0.41 11.12 -11.43
N ARG A 32 -0.75 11.46 -10.89
CA ARG A 32 -1.62 12.51 -11.41
C ARG A 32 -2.23 13.31 -10.26
N ILE A 33 -2.51 14.57 -10.56
CA ILE A 33 -3.30 15.43 -9.69
C ILE A 33 -4.78 15.18 -9.98
N ASP A 34 -5.56 14.94 -8.94
CA ASP A 34 -7.01 14.79 -9.03
C ASP A 34 -7.68 15.48 -7.83
N LYS A 35 -8.54 16.47 -8.12
CA LYS A 35 -9.31 17.20 -7.10
C LYS A 35 -10.58 16.50 -6.67
N THR A 36 -10.97 15.43 -7.35
CA THR A 36 -12.22 14.73 -7.10
C THR A 36 -12.11 13.71 -5.97
N ILE A 37 -10.89 13.28 -5.64
CA ILE A 37 -10.63 12.40 -4.50
C ILE A 37 -10.30 13.25 -3.26
N PRO A 38 -10.58 12.75 -2.04
CA PRO A 38 -10.38 13.54 -0.83
C PRO A 38 -8.90 13.73 -0.45
N THR A 39 -8.07 12.69 -0.61
CA THR A 39 -6.67 12.69 -0.15
C THR A 39 -5.68 12.24 -1.24
N ALA A 40 -5.39 10.97 -1.28
CA ALA A 40 -4.65 10.26 -2.32
C ALA A 40 -5.29 8.88 -2.51
N GLY A 41 -4.89 8.15 -3.56
CA GLY A 41 -5.36 6.80 -3.78
C GLY A 41 -4.78 6.17 -5.02
N THR A 42 -4.94 4.85 -5.15
CA THR A 42 -4.41 4.08 -6.27
C THR A 42 -5.32 2.93 -6.68
N ASP A 43 -5.31 2.63 -7.98
CA ASP A 43 -5.86 1.39 -8.55
C ASP A 43 -4.76 0.37 -8.92
N GLY A 44 -3.50 0.68 -8.60
CA GLY A 44 -2.33 -0.10 -8.96
C GLY A 44 -1.72 0.24 -10.32
N THR A 45 -2.37 1.08 -11.13
CA THR A 45 -1.86 1.57 -12.43
C THR A 45 -1.50 3.04 -12.42
N VAL A 46 -2.07 3.79 -11.50
CA VAL A 46 -1.83 5.22 -11.30
C VAL A 46 -1.94 5.53 -9.82
N VAL A 47 -1.17 6.51 -9.35
CA VAL A 47 -1.38 7.13 -8.04
C VAL A 47 -1.95 8.53 -8.26
N LEU A 48 -3.07 8.79 -7.60
CA LEU A 48 -3.78 10.06 -7.64
C LEU A 48 -3.49 10.85 -6.36
N PHE A 49 -3.36 12.18 -6.49
CA PHE A 49 -3.13 13.07 -5.35
C PHE A 49 -4.07 14.26 -5.42
N ASN A 50 -4.81 14.50 -4.33
CA ASN A 50 -5.56 15.74 -4.18
C ASN A 50 -4.59 16.89 -3.84
N PRO A 51 -4.49 17.93 -4.68
CA PRO A 51 -3.54 19.03 -4.46
C PRO A 51 -3.85 19.84 -3.19
N ASP A 52 -5.13 19.99 -2.83
CA ASP A 52 -5.56 20.74 -1.65
C ASP A 52 -5.23 19.97 -0.34
N PHE A 53 -5.16 18.64 -0.40
CA PHE A 53 -4.66 17.81 0.69
C PHE A 53 -3.13 17.90 0.77
N VAL A 54 -2.43 17.68 -0.35
CA VAL A 54 -0.96 17.76 -0.41
C VAL A 54 -0.42 19.13 0.05
N GLU A 55 -1.14 20.21 -0.21
CA GLU A 55 -0.72 21.55 0.21
C GLU A 55 -0.65 21.69 1.74
N LYS A 56 -1.49 20.98 2.49
CA LYS A 56 -1.57 21.04 3.96
C LYS A 56 -0.47 20.22 4.64
N LEU A 57 0.11 19.25 3.95
CA LEU A 57 1.11 18.35 4.52
C LEU A 57 2.48 19.04 4.61
N ASP A 58 3.24 18.71 5.64
CA ASP A 58 4.67 18.97 5.62
C ASP A 58 5.42 17.98 4.72
N ASN A 59 6.73 18.16 4.53
CA ASN A 59 7.51 17.28 3.64
C ASN A 59 7.76 15.87 4.22
N ALA A 60 7.64 15.69 5.53
CA ALA A 60 7.77 14.37 6.15
C ALA A 60 6.47 13.59 6.03
N GLU A 61 5.34 14.24 6.24
CA GLU A 61 4.00 13.70 6.03
C GLU A 61 3.75 13.35 4.56
N LEU A 62 4.14 14.24 3.62
CA LEU A 62 4.02 13.99 2.19
C LEU A 62 4.86 12.77 1.76
N PHE A 63 6.08 12.62 2.31
CA PHE A 63 6.88 11.42 2.07
C PHE A 63 6.18 10.16 2.58
N GLY A 64 5.59 10.21 3.78
CA GLY A 64 4.81 9.10 4.33
C GLY A 64 3.60 8.75 3.48
N LEU A 65 2.86 9.75 2.96
CA LEU A 65 1.75 9.56 2.05
C LEU A 65 2.21 8.86 0.75
N VAL A 66 3.28 9.35 0.13
CA VAL A 66 3.84 8.74 -1.10
C VAL A 66 4.28 7.29 -0.85
N LEU A 67 4.91 7.01 0.29
CA LEU A 67 5.32 5.65 0.65
C LEU A 67 4.10 4.75 0.92
N HIS A 68 3.03 5.30 1.52
CA HIS A 68 1.78 4.59 1.77
C HIS A 68 1.14 4.11 0.46
N GLU A 69 0.91 5.01 -0.49
CA GLU A 69 0.36 4.66 -1.80
C GLU A 69 1.25 3.66 -2.56
N ALA A 70 2.57 3.87 -2.50
CA ALA A 70 3.52 2.96 -3.14
C ALA A 70 3.46 1.54 -2.54
N LEU A 71 3.24 1.41 -1.23
CA LEU A 71 3.09 0.10 -0.58
C LEU A 71 1.79 -0.60 -0.98
N HIS A 72 0.69 0.10 -1.21
CA HIS A 72 -0.51 -0.50 -1.78
C HIS A 72 -0.23 -1.14 -3.14
N VAL A 73 0.52 -0.45 -4.01
CA VAL A 73 0.91 -0.98 -5.33
C VAL A 73 1.85 -2.19 -5.17
N VAL A 74 2.93 -2.06 -4.41
CA VAL A 74 3.95 -3.11 -4.24
C VAL A 74 3.40 -4.37 -3.59
N LEU A 75 2.47 -4.22 -2.65
CA LEU A 75 1.78 -5.33 -1.97
C LEU A 75 0.56 -5.84 -2.74
N MET A 76 0.25 -5.21 -3.89
CA MET A 76 -0.82 -5.62 -4.81
C MET A 76 -2.20 -5.74 -4.14
N HIS A 77 -2.52 -4.83 -3.22
CA HIS A 77 -3.71 -4.92 -2.39
C HIS A 77 -5.02 -4.96 -3.18
N MET A 78 -5.09 -4.29 -4.36
CA MET A 78 -6.24 -4.27 -5.23
C MET A 78 -6.59 -5.68 -5.73
N TRP A 79 -5.59 -6.42 -6.21
CA TRP A 79 -5.79 -7.79 -6.74
C TRP A 79 -5.94 -8.85 -5.65
N ARG A 80 -5.37 -8.60 -4.47
CA ARG A 80 -5.45 -9.54 -3.34
C ARG A 80 -6.78 -9.46 -2.59
N ARG A 81 -7.62 -8.48 -2.87
CA ARG A 81 -8.92 -8.32 -2.21
C ARG A 81 -9.82 -9.55 -2.39
N GLY A 82 -9.95 -10.08 -3.61
CA GLY A 82 -10.92 -11.13 -3.89
C GLY A 82 -12.34 -10.71 -3.49
N ASP A 83 -13.07 -11.59 -2.85
CA ASP A 83 -14.46 -11.36 -2.39
C ASP A 83 -14.57 -10.62 -1.04
N ARG A 84 -13.48 -10.09 -0.52
CA ARG A 84 -13.48 -9.37 0.76
C ARG A 84 -14.19 -8.03 0.65
N VAL A 85 -14.84 -7.64 1.73
CA VAL A 85 -15.51 -6.33 1.84
C VAL A 85 -14.47 -5.22 1.67
N MET A 86 -14.63 -4.36 0.66
CA MET A 86 -13.67 -3.32 0.26
C MET A 86 -13.26 -2.46 1.46
N ARG A 87 -14.23 -1.88 2.16
CA ARG A 87 -14.03 -1.03 3.34
C ARG A 87 -13.08 -1.67 4.36
N LEU A 88 -13.39 -2.88 4.77
CA LEU A 88 -12.63 -3.58 5.82
C LEU A 88 -11.27 -4.10 5.30
N TRP A 89 -11.19 -4.41 3.99
CA TRP A 89 -9.94 -4.77 3.34
C TRP A 89 -8.97 -3.59 3.29
N ASN A 90 -9.47 -2.41 2.92
CA ASN A 90 -8.71 -1.16 2.94
C ASN A 90 -8.17 -0.88 4.35
N TYR A 91 -9.06 -0.83 5.34
CA TYR A 91 -8.68 -0.59 6.73
C TYR A 91 -7.59 -1.56 7.24
N ALA A 92 -7.70 -2.85 6.88
CA ALA A 92 -6.70 -3.85 7.26
C ALA A 92 -5.33 -3.59 6.62
N ASN A 93 -5.30 -3.19 5.35
CA ASN A 93 -4.08 -2.88 4.62
C ASN A 93 -3.40 -1.63 5.16
N ASP A 94 -4.18 -0.58 5.40
CA ASP A 94 -3.68 0.68 5.95
C ASP A 94 -3.09 0.49 7.33
N ALA A 95 -3.72 -0.31 8.18
CA ALA A 95 -3.18 -0.63 9.49
C ALA A 95 -1.77 -1.26 9.40
N ILE A 96 -1.52 -2.13 8.42
CA ILE A 96 -0.22 -2.77 8.20
C ILE A 96 0.78 -1.80 7.59
N ILE A 97 0.38 -1.07 6.54
CA ILE A 97 1.23 -0.08 5.88
C ILE A 97 1.66 1.00 6.87
N ASN A 98 0.72 1.52 7.66
CA ASN A 98 1.03 2.55 8.64
C ASN A 98 1.94 2.03 9.76
N ALA A 99 1.75 0.77 10.21
CA ALA A 99 2.68 0.14 11.14
C ALA A 99 4.10 0.03 10.54
N TYR A 100 4.22 -0.34 9.25
CA TYR A 100 5.50 -0.39 8.55
C TYR A 100 6.16 1.00 8.48
N ILE A 101 5.42 2.04 8.06
CA ILE A 101 5.94 3.40 7.92
C ILE A 101 6.44 3.95 9.26
N LEU A 102 5.64 3.76 10.32
CA LEU A 102 5.99 4.21 11.66
C LEU A 102 7.17 3.43 12.27
N SER A 103 7.26 2.12 12.01
CA SER A 103 8.41 1.30 12.48
C SER A 103 9.75 1.75 11.88
N ARG A 104 9.71 2.37 10.70
CA ARG A 104 10.88 2.96 10.02
C ARG A 104 11.19 4.39 10.50
N GLY A 105 10.40 4.94 11.42
CA GLY A 105 10.56 6.30 11.92
C GLY A 105 10.13 7.39 10.93
N TYR A 106 9.28 7.05 9.97
CA TYR A 106 8.68 8.03 9.06
C TYR A 106 7.38 8.60 9.64
N SER A 107 6.98 9.77 9.18
CA SER A 107 5.75 10.44 9.60
C SER A 107 4.59 10.07 8.66
N LEU A 108 3.37 10.12 9.19
CA LEU A 108 2.14 9.98 8.41
C LEU A 108 1.29 11.24 8.54
N PRO A 109 0.46 11.56 7.54
CA PRO A 109 -0.59 12.56 7.69
C PRO A 109 -1.50 12.22 8.88
N ALA A 110 -2.10 13.25 9.47
CA ALA A 110 -3.10 13.06 10.51
C ALA A 110 -4.33 12.30 9.96
N GLY A 111 -4.98 11.50 10.81
CA GLY A 111 -6.17 10.71 10.45
C GLY A 111 -5.87 9.29 9.96
N GLY A 112 -4.62 8.94 9.71
CA GLY A 112 -4.26 7.58 9.26
C GLY A 112 -4.63 6.48 10.28
N VAL A 113 -5.01 5.32 9.76
CA VAL A 113 -5.40 4.14 10.56
C VAL A 113 -4.26 3.71 11.47
N HIS A 114 -4.55 3.54 12.76
CA HIS A 114 -3.62 2.98 13.74
C HIS A 114 -4.29 1.92 14.60
N VAL A 115 -3.82 0.69 14.48
CA VAL A 115 -4.36 -0.46 15.23
C VAL A 115 -3.24 -1.05 16.11
N ARG A 116 -3.36 -0.89 17.42
CA ARG A 116 -2.30 -1.21 18.40
C ARG A 116 -1.72 -2.63 18.29
N TRP A 117 -2.50 -3.61 17.88
CA TRP A 117 -2.06 -5.01 17.80
C TRP A 117 -1.53 -5.39 16.40
N VAL A 118 -1.64 -4.51 15.41
CA VAL A 118 -1.12 -4.74 14.06
C VAL A 118 0.36 -4.37 14.00
N THR A 119 1.13 -5.22 13.36
CA THR A 119 2.54 -4.99 13.08
C THR A 119 2.82 -5.17 11.58
N GLU A 120 3.91 -4.59 11.10
CA GLU A 120 4.35 -4.69 9.69
C GLU A 120 4.65 -6.12 9.21
N SER A 121 4.80 -7.07 10.14
CA SER A 121 5.04 -8.48 9.81
C SER A 121 3.77 -9.30 9.57
N MET A 122 2.60 -8.71 9.82
CA MET A 122 1.32 -9.39 9.65
C MET A 122 0.89 -9.39 8.18
N GLY A 123 0.18 -10.46 7.76
CA GLY A 123 -0.46 -10.51 6.46
C GLY A 123 -1.82 -9.79 6.46
N SER A 124 -2.14 -9.12 5.36
CA SER A 124 -3.43 -8.41 5.18
C SER A 124 -4.63 -9.30 5.43
N GLU A 125 -4.57 -10.55 4.97
CA GLU A 125 -5.63 -11.54 5.13
C GLU A 125 -5.87 -11.87 6.60
N THR A 126 -4.81 -11.97 7.39
CA THR A 126 -4.89 -12.26 8.83
C THR A 126 -5.51 -11.09 9.59
N VAL A 127 -5.07 -9.87 9.28
CA VAL A 127 -5.63 -8.66 9.90
C VAL A 127 -7.10 -8.52 9.53
N TYR A 128 -7.44 -8.64 8.24
CA TYR A 128 -8.83 -8.62 7.76
C TYR A 128 -9.73 -9.64 8.48
N ALA A 129 -9.28 -10.89 8.59
CA ALA A 129 -10.07 -11.95 9.23
C ALA A 129 -10.37 -11.62 10.70
N ARG A 130 -9.41 -11.04 11.41
CA ARG A 130 -9.61 -10.63 12.80
C ARG A 130 -10.55 -9.43 12.91
N LEU A 131 -10.40 -8.39 12.09
CA LEU A 131 -11.30 -7.23 12.07
C LEU A 131 -12.74 -7.65 11.73
N LYS A 132 -12.90 -8.56 10.73
CA LYS A 132 -14.20 -9.09 10.35
C LYS A 132 -14.87 -9.82 11.52
N LYS A 133 -14.12 -10.66 12.23
CA LYS A 133 -14.63 -11.35 13.42
C LYS A 133 -15.06 -10.35 14.50
N ASP A 134 -14.28 -9.31 14.74
CA ASP A 134 -14.62 -8.27 15.72
C ASP A 134 -15.93 -7.54 15.36
N GLU A 135 -16.22 -7.31 14.06
CA GLU A 135 -17.50 -6.74 13.60
C GLU A 135 -18.66 -7.74 13.71
N GLU A 136 -18.44 -9.01 13.38
CA GLU A 136 -19.44 -10.06 13.52
C GLU A 136 -19.85 -10.25 14.99
N GLU A 137 -18.90 -10.22 15.92
CA GLU A 137 -19.15 -10.31 17.37
C GLU A 137 -19.88 -9.05 17.92
N ALA A 138 -19.64 -7.88 17.32
CA ALA A 138 -20.33 -6.64 17.68
C ALA A 138 -21.74 -6.54 17.09
N GLY A 139 -22.01 -7.24 16.01
CA GLY A 139 -23.26 -7.14 15.26
C GLY A 139 -23.43 -5.89 14.42
N GLU A 140 -22.39 -5.06 14.31
CA GLU A 140 -22.40 -3.80 13.55
C GLU A 140 -20.99 -3.48 13.01
N PRO A 141 -20.87 -2.65 11.93
CA PRO A 141 -19.59 -2.15 11.46
C PRO A 141 -18.90 -1.29 12.53
N LYS A 142 -17.62 -1.56 12.77
CA LYS A 142 -16.78 -0.87 13.76
C LYS A 142 -15.69 0.00 13.14
N TYR A 143 -15.31 -0.32 11.92
CA TYR A 143 -14.18 0.28 11.24
C TYR A 143 -14.68 1.07 10.03
N ASP A 144 -14.06 2.20 9.75
CA ASP A 144 -14.28 2.97 8.52
C ASP A 144 -13.63 2.31 7.30
N ALA A 145 -13.49 3.04 6.19
CA ALA A 145 -12.88 2.50 4.99
C ALA A 145 -11.34 2.66 4.95
N GLY A 146 -10.71 3.18 6.00
CA GLY A 146 -9.28 3.49 6.01
C GLY A 146 -8.96 4.78 5.27
N GLY A 147 -7.71 4.88 4.75
CA GLY A 147 -7.20 6.13 4.20
C GLY A 147 -6.88 7.16 5.29
N PHE A 148 -6.71 8.43 4.89
CA PHE A 148 -6.48 9.54 5.81
C PHE A 148 -7.74 10.35 6.12
N ASP A 149 -8.89 9.94 5.61
CA ASP A 149 -10.19 10.58 5.78
C ASP A 149 -11.31 9.59 6.16
N GLY A 150 -11.01 8.28 6.23
CA GLY A 150 -11.98 7.22 6.51
C GLY A 150 -12.77 6.73 5.29
N GLU A 151 -12.49 7.23 4.08
CA GLU A 151 -13.19 6.83 2.83
C GLU A 151 -12.45 5.76 2.01
N GLY A 152 -11.18 5.48 2.38
CA GLY A 152 -10.33 4.50 1.70
C GLY A 152 -9.55 5.10 0.53
N ASP A 153 -8.47 4.44 0.16
CA ASP A 153 -7.48 4.93 -0.81
C ASP A 153 -7.14 3.91 -1.92
N ILE A 154 -7.69 2.70 -1.87
CA ILE A 154 -7.60 1.76 -3.00
C ILE A 154 -8.96 1.59 -3.69
N SER A 155 -8.91 1.45 -5.01
CA SER A 155 -10.07 1.13 -5.84
C SER A 155 -10.04 -0.30 -6.37
N ASP A 156 -11.02 -0.65 -7.19
CA ASP A 156 -11.08 -1.98 -7.80
C ASP A 156 -9.87 -2.25 -8.69
N ALA A 157 -9.40 -3.50 -8.64
CA ALA A 157 -8.25 -3.92 -9.42
C ALA A 157 -8.51 -3.82 -10.93
N PRO A 158 -7.50 -3.37 -11.70
CA PRO A 158 -7.51 -3.49 -13.16
C PRO A 158 -7.52 -4.96 -13.61
N ASN A 159 -7.40 -5.16 -14.92
CA ASN A 159 -7.42 -6.49 -15.53
C ASN A 159 -6.17 -7.35 -15.18
N GLU A 160 -6.26 -8.68 -15.45
CA GLU A 160 -5.18 -9.64 -15.16
C GLU A 160 -3.89 -9.39 -15.97
N ALA A 161 -3.96 -8.78 -17.16
CA ALA A 161 -2.74 -8.44 -17.92
C ALA A 161 -1.91 -7.39 -17.18
N THR A 162 -2.55 -6.36 -16.64
CA THR A 162 -1.91 -5.33 -15.82
C THR A 162 -1.31 -5.93 -14.54
N LYS A 163 -1.99 -6.89 -13.92
CA LYS A 163 -1.48 -7.63 -12.77
C LYS A 163 -0.18 -8.35 -13.10
N SER A 164 -0.15 -9.11 -14.19
CA SER A 164 1.02 -9.88 -14.62
C SER A 164 2.22 -8.97 -14.91
N ASP A 165 2.00 -7.81 -15.53
CA ASP A 165 3.05 -6.83 -15.81
C ASP A 165 3.61 -6.21 -14.53
N LEU A 166 2.74 -5.94 -13.55
CA LEU A 166 3.16 -5.43 -12.25
C LEU A 166 3.91 -6.50 -11.44
N GLU A 167 3.44 -7.74 -11.41
CA GLU A 167 4.14 -8.87 -10.77
C GLU A 167 5.56 -9.04 -11.33
N ALA A 168 5.72 -9.00 -12.65
CA ALA A 168 7.01 -9.07 -13.29
C ALA A 168 7.93 -7.88 -12.93
N THR A 169 7.35 -6.68 -12.85
CA THR A 169 8.06 -5.46 -12.45
C THR A 169 8.56 -5.55 -11.01
N ILE A 170 7.70 -5.98 -10.09
CA ILE A 170 8.02 -6.16 -8.66
C ILE A 170 9.11 -7.22 -8.49
N ALA A 171 8.99 -8.36 -9.16
CA ALA A 171 9.99 -9.43 -9.10
C ALA A 171 11.36 -8.98 -9.62
N ALA A 172 11.40 -8.26 -10.74
CA ALA A 172 12.64 -7.72 -11.30
C ALA A 172 13.29 -6.68 -10.37
N ALA A 173 12.50 -5.77 -9.79
CA ALA A 173 12.99 -4.79 -8.84
C ALA A 173 13.52 -5.45 -7.55
N ALA A 174 12.84 -6.49 -7.05
CA ALA A 174 13.27 -7.22 -5.86
C ALA A 174 14.58 -7.98 -6.11
N GLN A 175 14.75 -8.59 -7.29
CA GLN A 175 16.00 -9.25 -7.65
C GLN A 175 17.15 -8.26 -7.78
N MET A 176 16.92 -7.12 -8.44
CA MET A 176 17.94 -6.07 -8.57
C MET A 176 18.35 -5.51 -7.20
N ALA A 177 17.40 -5.26 -6.30
CA ALA A 177 17.68 -4.80 -4.95
C ALA A 177 18.56 -5.80 -4.19
N LYS A 178 18.25 -7.10 -4.30
CA LYS A 178 19.06 -8.17 -3.70
C LYS A 178 20.48 -8.20 -4.26
N ASP A 179 20.63 -8.10 -5.58
CA ASP A 179 21.93 -8.12 -6.25
C ASP A 179 22.79 -6.91 -5.86
N CYS A 180 22.17 -5.78 -5.51
CA CYS A 180 22.81 -4.59 -4.96
C CYS A 180 23.06 -4.66 -3.43
N GLY A 181 22.77 -5.79 -2.79
CA GLY A 181 22.97 -5.97 -1.34
C GLY A 181 21.86 -5.37 -0.46
N HIS A 182 20.78 -4.88 -1.05
CA HIS A 182 19.61 -4.40 -0.30
C HIS A 182 18.69 -5.57 0.02
N THR A 183 18.75 -6.06 1.24
CA THR A 183 17.89 -7.14 1.73
C THR A 183 16.90 -6.59 2.76
N SER A 184 15.64 -6.96 2.62
CA SER A 184 14.61 -6.72 3.64
C SER A 184 13.63 -7.90 3.66
N GLY A 185 12.91 -8.09 4.76
CA GLY A 185 11.90 -9.14 4.85
C GLY A 185 10.83 -9.03 3.75
N LEU A 186 10.50 -7.82 3.31
CA LEU A 186 9.59 -7.56 2.19
C LEU A 186 10.17 -8.10 0.87
N ILE A 187 11.43 -7.78 0.54
CA ILE A 187 12.11 -8.25 -0.68
C ILE A 187 12.20 -9.77 -0.68
N GLU A 188 12.60 -10.38 0.43
CA GLU A 188 12.69 -11.83 0.57
C GLU A 188 11.34 -12.53 0.42
N SER A 189 10.28 -11.95 0.97
CA SER A 189 8.92 -12.45 0.84
C SER A 189 8.46 -12.44 -0.63
N ILE A 190 8.70 -11.33 -1.33
CA ILE A 190 8.36 -11.17 -2.75
C ILE A 190 9.14 -12.20 -3.60
N LEU A 191 10.44 -12.35 -3.40
CA LEU A 191 11.26 -13.31 -4.15
C LEU A 191 10.84 -14.76 -3.90
N LYS A 192 10.42 -15.10 -2.69
CA LYS A 192 9.86 -16.43 -2.38
C LYS A 192 8.52 -16.68 -3.09
N SER A 193 7.73 -15.63 -3.29
CA SER A 193 6.44 -15.74 -3.97
C SER A 193 6.55 -15.73 -5.49
N ALA A 194 7.51 -15.02 -6.08
CA ALA A 194 7.71 -14.94 -7.52
C ALA A 194 8.05 -16.28 -8.18
N GLY A 195 8.49 -17.30 -7.41
CA GLY A 195 8.74 -18.66 -7.89
C GLY A 195 7.55 -19.63 -7.79
N LYS A 196 6.38 -19.17 -7.33
CA LYS A 196 5.18 -20.00 -7.18
C LYS A 196 4.05 -19.46 -8.06
N PRO A 197 3.37 -20.30 -8.85
CA PRO A 197 2.19 -19.86 -9.58
C PRO A 197 1.10 -19.45 -8.58
N SER A 198 0.63 -18.20 -8.72
CA SER A 198 -0.48 -17.53 -8.02
C SER A 198 -0.77 -18.02 -6.59
N ILE A 199 -0.33 -17.26 -5.61
CA ILE A 199 -0.65 -17.45 -4.18
C ILE A 199 -2.11 -17.04 -3.90
N CYS A 200 -3.09 -17.67 -4.54
CA CYS A 200 -4.49 -17.34 -4.28
C CYS A 200 -5.32 -18.52 -3.72
N ALA A 201 -4.81 -19.76 -3.71
CA ALA A 201 -5.63 -20.91 -3.34
C ALA A 201 -5.15 -21.74 -2.13
N ASP A 202 -3.87 -21.72 -1.76
CA ASP A 202 -3.32 -22.67 -0.79
C ASP A 202 -3.11 -22.16 0.63
N GLN A 203 -3.20 -20.86 0.90
CA GLN A 203 -3.13 -20.37 2.28
C GLN A 203 -4.44 -20.48 3.07
N LEU A 204 -5.55 -20.83 2.43
CA LEU A 204 -6.82 -21.09 3.08
C LEU A 204 -6.96 -22.53 3.62
N LYS A 205 -6.00 -23.43 3.34
CA LYS A 205 -6.05 -24.85 3.80
C LYS A 205 -5.14 -25.19 4.97
N ALA A 206 -4.34 -24.26 5.48
CA ALA A 206 -3.44 -24.49 6.61
C ALA A 206 -3.95 -23.86 7.91
N GLY A 207 -5.21 -24.06 8.23
CA GLY A 207 -5.84 -23.56 9.46
C GLY A 207 -7.03 -24.43 9.88
N VAL A 208 -6.77 -25.71 10.20
CA VAL A 208 -7.64 -26.54 11.04
C VAL A 208 -6.83 -26.96 12.24
#